data_24989472dd8f53bb5d8df1e06b3952c1
#
_entry.id   24989472dd8f53bb5d8df1e06b3952c1
#
_cell.length_a   1.000
_cell.length_b   1.000
_cell.length_c   1.000
_cell.angle_alpha   90.00
_cell.angle_beta   90.00
_cell.angle_gamma   90.00
#
_symmetry.space_group_name_H-M   'P 1'
#
loop_
_entity.id
_entity.type
_entity.pdbx_description
1 polymer ?
#
loop_
_entity_poly.entity_id
_entity_poly.type
_entity_poly.pdbx_seq_one_letter_code
_entity_poly.pdbx_strand_id
1 'polypeptide(L)'
;PWLWPQIWNKNPQVKDPHWIYPGDVVRLSYVDGKPVLTVNEAPNTNQAPVGAIDVDAYSRPFLKDLRVTRFYKDLPYVLGNSEGQLLGKANNYIYVRGLKGVAVGESVEIFRTTMHFARSYQGSTQRTATSSLNKRGDRIFVDGESFWKGTMTSPDSKDYIGTELMRVASGHVDGFVGETARVMVDDANREINEGDRVTPAANSTYDPYYFPSAGPDIGTENRIMAVRDGYIAGGRSIVALPVGSRQGIRNGNTYSIWSPGETVPDRIGNRAEMAAQLDRVDLPNERVGDLMVFRTFEDVSYAILMRGALPVHVGDYLKHPDATTVHVR
;
A
#
# COMPACT_ATOMS: atom_id res chain seq x y z
N PRO A 1 -14.36 28.71 6.93
CA PRO A 1 -15.30 28.27 5.87
C PRO A 1 -16.16 29.42 5.33
N TRP A 2 -16.41 30.47 6.11
CA TRP A 2 -17.36 31.53 5.75
C TRP A 2 -16.82 32.62 4.82
N LEU A 3 -15.49 32.74 4.69
CA LEU A 3 -14.84 33.75 3.84
C LEU A 3 -14.60 33.27 2.41
N TRP A 4 -14.80 31.99 2.15
CA TRP A 4 -14.55 31.39 0.84
C TRP A 4 -15.32 32.03 -0.33
N PRO A 5 -16.62 32.31 -0.21
CA PRO A 5 -17.36 33.03 -1.28
C PRO A 5 -16.85 34.44 -1.55
N GLN A 6 -16.30 35.11 -0.53
CA GLN A 6 -15.76 36.48 -0.70
C GLN A 6 -14.40 36.47 -1.41
N ILE A 7 -13.58 35.45 -1.13
CA ILE A 7 -12.29 35.21 -1.80
C ILE A 7 -12.56 34.86 -3.27
N TRP A 8 -13.57 34.03 -3.50
CA TRP A 8 -13.97 33.57 -4.80
C TRP A 8 -14.47 34.69 -5.72
N ASN A 9 -15.44 35.49 -5.27
CA ASN A 9 -16.03 36.58 -6.07
C ASN A 9 -15.00 37.61 -6.56
N LYS A 10 -13.79 37.61 -6.00
CA LYS A 10 -12.71 38.51 -6.41
C LYS A 10 -11.67 37.84 -7.33
N ASN A 11 -11.88 36.61 -7.67
CA ASN A 11 -11.02 35.83 -8.55
C ASN A 11 -11.81 35.28 -9.75
N PRO A 12 -12.23 36.15 -10.69
CA PRO A 12 -13.09 35.76 -11.82
C PRO A 12 -12.43 34.77 -12.78
N GLN A 13 -11.11 34.59 -12.70
CA GLN A 13 -10.36 33.58 -13.43
C GLN A 13 -10.64 32.15 -12.91
N VAL A 14 -11.03 32.02 -11.65
CA VAL A 14 -11.41 30.70 -11.06
C VAL A 14 -12.91 30.54 -11.26
N LYS A 15 -13.34 29.98 -12.37
CA LYS A 15 -14.77 29.85 -12.73
C LYS A 15 -15.53 28.91 -11.81
N ASP A 16 -14.86 27.94 -11.24
CA ASP A 16 -15.41 26.98 -10.28
C ASP A 16 -14.34 26.59 -9.23
N PRO A 17 -14.61 26.72 -7.88
CA PRO A 17 -13.65 26.38 -6.81
C PRO A 17 -13.29 24.91 -6.77
N HIS A 18 -14.09 24.07 -7.37
CA HIS A 18 -13.81 22.66 -7.48
C HIS A 18 -12.76 22.33 -8.56
N TRP A 19 -12.30 23.34 -9.30
CA TRP A 19 -11.36 23.20 -10.42
C TRP A 19 -9.96 23.71 -10.09
N ILE A 20 -9.48 23.45 -8.88
CA ILE A 20 -8.08 23.61 -8.53
C ILE A 20 -7.40 22.26 -8.75
N TYR A 21 -6.38 22.24 -9.60
CA TYR A 21 -5.70 21.03 -10.02
C TYR A 21 -4.43 20.76 -9.21
N PRO A 22 -4.03 19.51 -9.02
CA PRO A 22 -2.69 19.19 -8.53
C PRO A 22 -1.63 19.77 -9.48
N GLY A 23 -0.80 20.67 -8.95
CA GLY A 23 0.18 21.42 -9.72
C GLY A 23 -0.15 22.90 -9.92
N ASP A 24 -1.37 23.32 -9.64
CA ASP A 24 -1.72 24.72 -9.62
C ASP A 24 -1.05 25.43 -8.44
N VAL A 25 -0.37 26.51 -8.72
CA VAL A 25 0.26 27.35 -7.69
C VAL A 25 -0.73 28.42 -7.26
N VAL A 26 -1.31 28.22 -6.08
CA VAL A 26 -2.20 29.20 -5.45
C VAL A 26 -1.35 30.16 -4.63
N ARG A 27 -1.33 31.44 -5.00
CA ARG A 27 -0.65 32.49 -4.25
C ARG A 27 -1.64 33.36 -3.51
N LEU A 28 -1.40 33.55 -2.22
CA LEU A 28 -2.11 34.54 -1.43
C LEU A 28 -1.37 35.88 -1.55
N SER A 29 -2.05 36.89 -2.10
CA SER A 29 -1.58 38.27 -2.15
C SER A 29 -2.59 39.19 -1.45
N TYR A 30 -2.17 40.38 -1.07
CA TYR A 30 -3.04 41.39 -0.48
C TYR A 30 -3.11 42.59 -1.43
N VAL A 31 -4.30 42.89 -1.91
CA VAL A 31 -4.58 44.09 -2.70
C VAL A 31 -5.49 44.99 -1.86
N ASP A 32 -5.04 46.18 -1.56
CA ASP A 32 -5.75 47.17 -0.71
C ASP A 32 -6.13 46.59 0.67
N GLY A 33 -5.20 45.78 1.28
CA GLY A 33 -5.39 45.16 2.58
C GLY A 33 -6.39 43.99 2.57
N LYS A 34 -6.86 43.54 1.42
CA LYS A 34 -7.80 42.41 1.28
C LYS A 34 -7.06 41.19 0.70
N PRO A 35 -7.24 39.98 1.28
CA PRO A 35 -6.62 38.80 0.76
C PRO A 35 -7.19 38.42 -0.62
N VAL A 36 -6.31 38.22 -1.60
CA VAL A 36 -6.63 37.77 -2.96
C VAL A 36 -5.83 36.52 -3.25
N LEU A 37 -6.52 35.46 -3.67
CA LEU A 37 -5.88 34.24 -4.16
C LEU A 37 -5.70 34.35 -5.68
N THR A 38 -4.47 34.23 -6.14
CA THR A 38 -4.17 34.09 -7.57
C THR A 38 -3.77 32.65 -7.86
N VAL A 39 -4.44 32.04 -8.82
CA VAL A 39 -4.06 30.71 -9.33
C VAL A 39 -3.24 30.94 -10.59
N ASN A 40 -1.97 30.58 -10.55
CA ASN A 40 -1.15 30.53 -11.76
C ASN A 40 -1.33 29.14 -12.36
N GLU A 41 -1.97 29.07 -13.53
CA GLU A 41 -1.98 27.83 -14.31
C GLU A 41 -0.55 27.42 -14.61
N ALA A 42 -0.20 26.16 -14.28
CA ALA A 42 1.07 25.62 -14.69
C ALA A 42 1.17 25.68 -16.23
N PRO A 43 2.31 26.08 -16.80
CA PRO A 43 2.43 26.20 -18.24
C PRO A 43 2.24 24.82 -18.89
N ASN A 44 1.19 24.70 -19.66
CA ASN A 44 0.90 23.58 -20.57
C ASN A 44 0.63 22.21 -19.96
N THR A 45 -0.54 22.03 -19.38
CA THR A 45 -1.13 20.70 -19.40
C THR A 45 -2.60 20.82 -19.80
N ASN A 46 -2.96 20.33 -20.98
CA ASN A 46 -4.32 19.94 -21.35
C ASN A 46 -4.77 18.77 -20.44
N GLN A 47 -4.92 19.04 -19.13
CA GLN A 47 -5.27 18.00 -18.18
C GLN A 47 -6.63 18.38 -17.59
N ALA A 48 -7.63 17.58 -17.96
CA ALA A 48 -8.90 17.59 -17.26
C ALA A 48 -8.69 17.40 -15.75
N PRO A 49 -9.55 17.98 -14.88
CA PRO A 49 -9.52 17.73 -13.44
C PRO A 49 -9.39 16.23 -13.22
N VAL A 50 -8.49 15.84 -12.33
CA VAL A 50 -8.49 14.47 -11.85
C VAL A 50 -9.77 14.36 -11.03
N GLY A 51 -10.84 13.91 -11.67
CA GLY A 51 -12.08 13.57 -11.00
C GLY A 51 -11.80 12.53 -9.93
N ALA A 52 -12.73 12.32 -9.03
CA ALA A 52 -12.64 11.24 -8.05
C ALA A 52 -12.22 9.95 -8.79
N ILE A 53 -11.11 9.39 -8.39
CA ILE A 53 -10.61 8.16 -9.02
C ILE A 53 -11.50 7.04 -8.53
N ASP A 54 -12.25 6.44 -9.46
CA ASP A 54 -12.96 5.20 -9.19
C ASP A 54 -11.94 4.06 -9.04
N VAL A 55 -11.64 3.76 -7.81
CA VAL A 55 -10.70 2.71 -7.43
C VAL A 55 -11.37 1.34 -7.47
N ASP A 56 -12.70 1.28 -7.57
CA ASP A 56 -13.51 0.08 -7.37
C ASP A 56 -13.20 -1.01 -8.39
N ALA A 57 -13.02 -0.68 -9.66
CA ALA A 57 -12.82 -1.67 -10.72
C ALA A 57 -11.56 -2.53 -10.56
N TYR A 58 -10.48 -1.99 -9.95
CA TYR A 58 -9.17 -2.65 -9.84
C TYR A 58 -8.81 -3.05 -8.41
N SER A 59 -9.38 -2.36 -7.43
CA SER A 59 -8.99 -2.49 -6.02
C SER A 59 -10.04 -3.17 -5.15
N ARG A 60 -11.19 -3.56 -5.70
CA ARG A 60 -12.25 -4.24 -4.95
C ARG A 60 -11.76 -5.37 -4.04
N PRO A 61 -10.91 -6.31 -4.51
CA PRO A 61 -10.36 -7.35 -3.65
C PRO A 61 -9.50 -6.77 -2.52
N PHE A 62 -8.75 -5.69 -2.78
CA PHE A 62 -7.90 -5.04 -1.78
C PHE A 62 -8.70 -4.33 -0.70
N LEU A 63 -9.85 -3.77 -1.06
CA LEU A 63 -10.68 -3.05 -0.12
C LEU A 63 -11.43 -3.99 0.83
N LYS A 64 -11.92 -5.11 0.32
CA LYS A 64 -12.80 -6.03 1.07
C LYS A 64 -12.07 -7.24 1.62
N ASP A 65 -11.18 -7.83 0.83
CA ASP A 65 -10.67 -9.17 1.09
C ASP A 65 -9.26 -9.17 1.68
N LEU A 66 -8.56 -8.04 1.68
CA LEU A 66 -7.20 -7.95 2.23
C LEU A 66 -7.15 -7.13 3.51
N ARG A 67 -6.35 -7.61 4.46
CA ARG A 67 -5.98 -6.93 5.71
C ARG A 67 -4.50 -7.04 5.94
N VAL A 68 -3.92 -6.11 6.67
CA VAL A 68 -2.52 -6.21 7.12
C VAL A 68 -2.48 -5.99 8.63
N THR A 69 -1.80 -6.87 9.33
CA THR A 69 -1.59 -6.77 10.77
C THR A 69 -0.19 -7.22 11.16
N ARG A 70 0.38 -6.61 12.21
CA ARG A 70 1.64 -7.09 12.82
C ARG A 70 1.42 -8.29 13.72
N PHE A 71 0.23 -8.44 14.29
CA PHE A 71 -0.09 -9.39 15.35
C PHE A 71 -0.82 -10.63 14.81
N TYR A 72 -0.53 -11.05 13.59
CA TYR A 72 -1.24 -12.18 13.00
C TYR A 72 -1.05 -13.50 13.78
N LYS A 73 0.07 -13.66 14.49
CA LYS A 73 0.35 -14.86 15.31
C LYS A 73 -0.60 -14.97 16.51
N ASP A 74 -1.09 -13.82 16.99
CA ASP A 74 -1.98 -13.76 18.16
C ASP A 74 -3.45 -13.93 17.78
N LEU A 75 -3.76 -13.94 16.48
CA LEU A 75 -5.12 -14.15 16.00
C LEU A 75 -5.56 -15.59 16.23
N PRO A 76 -6.86 -15.80 16.52
CA PRO A 76 -7.48 -17.12 16.51
C PRO A 76 -7.21 -17.85 15.19
N TYR A 77 -7.15 -19.16 15.22
CA TYR A 77 -6.81 -19.95 14.04
C TYR A 77 -7.61 -21.24 13.92
N VAL A 78 -7.75 -21.70 12.69
CA VAL A 78 -8.43 -22.94 12.36
C VAL A 78 -7.59 -24.14 12.78
N LEU A 79 -8.17 -25.06 13.56
CA LEU A 79 -7.56 -26.34 13.96
C LEU A 79 -7.84 -27.46 12.96
N GLY A 80 -9.00 -27.41 12.29
CA GLY A 80 -9.47 -28.44 11.40
C GLY A 80 -10.97 -28.30 11.11
N ASN A 81 -11.52 -29.24 10.39
CA ASN A 81 -12.96 -29.30 10.08
C ASN A 81 -13.63 -30.54 10.69
N SER A 82 -14.97 -30.58 10.65
CA SER A 82 -15.78 -31.63 11.30
C SER A 82 -15.68 -33.00 10.63
N GLU A 83 -15.23 -33.09 9.39
CA GLU A 83 -15.22 -34.31 8.59
C GLU A 83 -13.83 -34.97 8.51
N GLY A 84 -12.82 -34.41 9.21
CA GLY A 84 -11.44 -34.88 9.12
C GLY A 84 -10.82 -34.72 7.72
N GLN A 85 -11.50 -33.96 6.83
CA GLN A 85 -10.98 -33.62 5.51
C GLN A 85 -9.98 -32.48 5.66
N LEU A 86 -8.96 -32.43 4.81
CA LEU A 86 -7.95 -31.38 4.83
C LEU A 86 -8.49 -30.00 4.43
N LEU A 87 -9.72 -29.94 3.89
CA LEU A 87 -10.26 -28.76 3.23
C LEU A 87 -11.67 -28.44 3.73
N GLY A 88 -11.85 -27.31 4.37
CA GLY A 88 -13.17 -26.77 4.73
C GLY A 88 -13.87 -26.13 3.54
N LYS A 89 -15.18 -26.38 3.41
CA LYS A 89 -16.05 -25.82 2.37
C LYS A 89 -17.25 -25.11 2.99
N ALA A 90 -17.99 -24.36 2.18
CA ALA A 90 -19.29 -23.81 2.59
C ALA A 90 -20.24 -24.91 3.10
N ASN A 91 -21.06 -24.56 4.06
CA ASN A 91 -22.00 -25.45 4.77
C ASN A 91 -21.35 -26.56 5.63
N ASN A 92 -20.05 -26.43 5.95
CA ASN A 92 -19.34 -27.32 6.86
C ASN A 92 -18.95 -26.58 8.13
N TYR A 93 -18.71 -27.33 9.20
CA TYR A 93 -18.18 -26.78 10.43
C TYR A 93 -16.65 -26.80 10.43
N ILE A 94 -16.07 -25.73 10.95
CA ILE A 94 -14.67 -25.67 11.29
C ILE A 94 -14.50 -25.43 12.79
N TYR A 95 -13.38 -25.85 13.34
CA TYR A 95 -13.00 -25.65 14.73
C TYR A 95 -11.90 -24.61 14.83
N VAL A 96 -12.14 -23.60 15.65
CA VAL A 96 -11.26 -22.42 15.80
C VAL A 96 -10.79 -22.32 17.22
N ARG A 97 -9.45 -22.24 17.41
CA ARG A 97 -8.85 -22.03 18.72
C ARG A 97 -8.58 -20.57 18.98
N GLY A 98 -8.81 -20.14 20.23
CA GLY A 98 -8.44 -18.80 20.70
C GLY A 98 -9.45 -17.70 20.35
N LEU A 99 -10.62 -18.03 19.79
CA LEU A 99 -11.67 -17.06 19.48
C LEU A 99 -12.32 -16.60 20.80
N LYS A 100 -12.11 -15.31 21.14
CA LYS A 100 -12.61 -14.69 22.37
C LYS A 100 -13.42 -13.44 22.05
N GLY A 101 -14.42 -13.14 22.90
CA GLY A 101 -15.20 -11.90 22.76
C GLY A 101 -16.16 -11.89 21.59
N VAL A 102 -16.53 -13.07 21.07
CA VAL A 102 -17.51 -13.26 19.99
C VAL A 102 -18.62 -14.12 20.53
N ALA A 103 -19.88 -13.73 20.37
CA ALA A 103 -21.03 -14.48 20.82
C ALA A 103 -21.49 -15.51 19.76
N VAL A 104 -22.31 -16.48 20.22
CA VAL A 104 -22.98 -17.41 19.31
C VAL A 104 -23.90 -16.62 18.38
N GLY A 105 -23.86 -16.91 17.08
CA GLY A 105 -24.56 -16.20 16.02
C GLY A 105 -23.79 -15.02 15.43
N GLU A 106 -22.71 -14.56 16.04
CA GLU A 106 -21.91 -13.47 15.47
C GLU A 106 -21.07 -13.96 14.26
N SER A 107 -20.97 -13.07 13.28
CA SER A 107 -20.25 -13.34 12.05
C SER A 107 -18.73 -13.21 12.25
N VAL A 108 -18.00 -14.10 11.58
CA VAL A 108 -16.54 -14.13 11.56
C VAL A 108 -16.03 -14.24 10.10
N GLU A 109 -14.82 -13.77 9.90
CA GLU A 109 -14.12 -13.89 8.62
C GLU A 109 -12.85 -14.73 8.81
N ILE A 110 -12.58 -15.59 7.84
CA ILE A 110 -11.44 -16.51 7.81
C ILE A 110 -10.44 -16.02 6.79
N PHE A 111 -9.18 -15.94 7.20
CA PHE A 111 -8.10 -15.35 6.42
C PHE A 111 -6.90 -16.27 6.30
N ARG A 112 -6.32 -16.30 5.13
CA ARG A 112 -5.02 -16.92 4.86
C ARG A 112 -3.91 -15.88 4.84
N THR A 113 -2.76 -16.21 5.42
CA THR A 113 -1.55 -15.39 5.32
C THR A 113 -0.96 -15.50 3.92
N THR A 114 -0.68 -14.37 3.27
CA THR A 114 -0.17 -14.32 1.90
C THR A 114 1.23 -13.72 1.79
N MET A 115 1.55 -12.72 2.60
CA MET A 115 2.87 -12.08 2.55
C MET A 115 3.26 -11.46 3.88
N HIS A 116 4.55 -11.56 4.21
CA HIS A 116 5.17 -10.86 5.33
C HIS A 116 6.00 -9.69 4.80
N PHE A 117 5.58 -8.48 5.05
CA PHE A 117 6.21 -7.26 4.57
C PHE A 117 7.41 -6.86 5.42
N ALA A 118 8.46 -6.34 4.76
CA ALA A 118 9.64 -5.76 5.39
C ALA A 118 9.79 -4.29 5.03
N ARG A 119 10.21 -3.48 6.00
CA ARG A 119 10.44 -2.04 5.81
C ARG A 119 11.65 -1.73 4.94
N SER A 120 12.72 -2.50 5.12
CA SER A 120 14.03 -2.14 4.59
C SER A 120 14.28 -2.76 3.23
N TYR A 121 14.56 -1.88 2.28
CA TYR A 121 15.35 -2.19 1.10
C TYR A 121 16.79 -1.74 1.38
N GLN A 122 17.55 -2.52 2.13
CA GLN A 122 18.99 -2.32 2.17
C GLN A 122 19.64 -3.29 1.17
N GLY A 123 20.22 -2.71 0.15
CA GLY A 123 20.91 -3.22 -1.03
C GLY A 123 21.81 -4.44 -0.97
N SER A 124 21.45 -5.47 -0.25
CA SER A 124 22.09 -6.76 -0.40
C SER A 124 21.06 -7.87 -0.30
N THR A 125 20.93 -8.59 -1.40
CA THR A 125 20.08 -9.73 -1.63
C THR A 125 18.58 -9.41 -1.66
N GLN A 126 18.10 -8.95 -2.82
CA GLN A 126 16.75 -9.22 -3.28
C GLN A 126 16.46 -10.70 -3.08
N ARG A 127 15.89 -11.06 -1.97
CA ARG A 127 15.23 -12.35 -1.86
C ARG A 127 13.89 -12.19 -2.57
N THR A 128 13.96 -12.44 -3.84
CA THR A 128 12.79 -12.61 -4.68
C THR A 128 11.86 -13.64 -4.07
N ALA A 129 10.58 -13.33 -4.08
CA ALA A 129 9.49 -14.12 -3.54
C ALA A 129 9.26 -15.49 -4.23
N THR A 130 10.30 -16.17 -4.62
CA THR A 130 10.23 -17.52 -5.12
C THR A 130 10.89 -18.42 -4.11
N SER A 131 10.09 -19.04 -3.25
CA SER A 131 10.51 -20.09 -2.31
C SER A 131 11.68 -19.72 -1.38
N SER A 132 11.46 -18.86 -0.42
CA SER A 132 12.45 -18.71 0.64
C SER A 132 12.06 -19.55 1.86
N LEU A 133 12.76 -20.64 2.04
CA LEU A 133 12.92 -21.24 3.34
C LEU A 133 13.73 -20.26 4.19
N ASN A 134 13.34 -20.05 5.45
CA ASN A 134 14.20 -19.34 6.39
C ASN A 134 15.47 -20.20 6.65
N LYS A 135 16.42 -19.67 7.43
CA LYS A 135 17.64 -20.45 7.81
C LYS A 135 17.35 -21.76 8.54
N ARG A 136 16.11 -21.99 8.99
CA ARG A 136 15.65 -23.22 9.66
C ARG A 136 14.87 -24.15 8.74
N GLY A 137 14.66 -23.79 7.46
CA GLY A 137 13.89 -24.59 6.52
C GLY A 137 12.38 -24.38 6.56
N ASP A 138 11.88 -23.43 7.38
CA ASP A 138 10.45 -23.11 7.43
C ASP A 138 10.05 -22.29 6.20
N ARG A 139 8.91 -22.57 5.61
CA ARG A 139 8.35 -21.75 4.56
C ARG A 139 8.02 -20.35 5.10
N ILE A 140 8.63 -19.32 4.54
CA ILE A 140 8.30 -17.93 4.85
C ILE A 140 6.96 -17.54 4.20
N PHE A 141 6.50 -18.36 3.25
CA PHE A 141 5.19 -18.29 2.61
C PHE A 141 4.31 -19.45 3.03
N VAL A 142 3.09 -19.12 3.35
CA VAL A 142 2.01 -20.08 3.32
C VAL A 142 1.44 -20.01 1.90
N ASP A 143 1.70 -21.09 1.15
CA ASP A 143 0.99 -21.45 -0.07
C ASP A 143 1.01 -20.48 -1.27
N GLY A 144 2.16 -20.22 -1.87
CA GLY A 144 2.29 -19.93 -3.31
C GLY A 144 1.43 -18.84 -3.97
N GLU A 145 0.50 -18.23 -3.22
CA GLU A 145 -0.51 -17.31 -3.72
C GLU A 145 -0.22 -15.83 -3.43
N SER A 146 1.02 -15.48 -3.11
CA SER A 146 1.36 -14.07 -3.03
C SER A 146 1.39 -13.46 -4.42
N PHE A 147 0.49 -12.53 -4.66
CA PHE A 147 0.47 -11.69 -5.87
C PHE A 147 1.54 -10.61 -5.86
N TRP A 148 2.28 -10.48 -4.75
CA TRP A 148 3.27 -9.45 -4.57
C TRP A 148 4.66 -9.92 -4.97
N LYS A 149 5.40 -9.02 -5.62
CA LYS A 149 6.85 -9.12 -5.81
C LYS A 149 7.50 -7.96 -5.07
N GLY A 150 8.43 -8.24 -4.18
CA GLY A 150 9.05 -7.18 -3.39
C GLY A 150 9.77 -7.66 -2.15
N THR A 151 9.92 -6.74 -1.20
CA THR A 151 10.69 -6.96 0.02
C THR A 151 9.88 -7.77 1.03
N MET A 152 10.44 -8.89 1.42
CA MET A 152 9.83 -9.83 2.35
C MET A 152 10.80 -10.23 3.44
N THR A 153 10.25 -10.66 4.56
CA THR A 153 11.04 -11.07 5.72
C THR A 153 10.34 -12.12 6.56
N SER A 154 11.09 -12.73 7.50
CA SER A 154 10.47 -13.50 8.57
C SER A 154 9.72 -12.56 9.54
N PRO A 155 8.58 -12.98 10.10
CA PRO A 155 7.89 -12.23 11.15
C PRO A 155 8.72 -11.98 12.41
N ASP A 156 9.79 -12.74 12.61
CA ASP A 156 10.71 -12.58 13.74
C ASP A 156 11.87 -11.59 13.44
N SER A 157 11.90 -11.01 12.24
CA SER A 157 12.90 -10.01 11.86
C SER A 157 12.56 -8.64 12.43
N LYS A 158 13.61 -7.87 12.76
CA LYS A 158 13.48 -6.44 13.15
C LYS A 158 12.86 -5.56 12.06
N ASP A 159 13.01 -5.97 10.80
CA ASP A 159 12.50 -5.22 9.65
C ASP A 159 11.04 -5.56 9.31
N TYR A 160 10.45 -6.53 10.02
CA TYR A 160 9.06 -6.92 9.83
C TYR A 160 8.10 -5.79 10.23
N ILE A 161 7.15 -5.49 9.36
CA ILE A 161 6.15 -4.44 9.56
C ILE A 161 4.70 -4.92 9.51
N GLY A 162 4.45 -6.10 8.98
CA GLY A 162 3.11 -6.66 8.96
C GLY A 162 2.95 -7.86 8.03
N THR A 163 1.89 -8.60 8.28
CA THR A 163 1.47 -9.75 7.46
C THR A 163 0.17 -9.43 6.76
N GLU A 164 0.15 -9.64 5.46
CA GLU A 164 -1.08 -9.60 4.68
C GLU A 164 -1.91 -10.86 4.92
N LEU A 165 -3.19 -10.64 5.12
CA LEU A 165 -4.21 -11.65 5.32
C LEU A 165 -5.23 -11.50 4.19
N MET A 166 -5.49 -12.57 3.44
CA MET A 166 -6.49 -12.64 2.39
C MET A 166 -7.70 -13.44 2.88
N ARG A 167 -8.89 -12.86 2.78
CA ARG A 167 -10.13 -13.52 3.15
C ARG A 167 -10.38 -14.72 2.23
N VAL A 168 -10.55 -15.87 2.83
CA VAL A 168 -10.85 -17.14 2.13
C VAL A 168 -12.29 -17.57 2.31
N ALA A 169 -12.89 -17.23 3.46
CA ALA A 169 -14.26 -17.60 3.79
C ALA A 169 -14.88 -16.63 4.80
N SER A 170 -16.19 -16.76 5.01
CA SER A 170 -16.93 -16.16 6.10
C SER A 170 -17.88 -17.19 6.72
N GLY A 171 -18.27 -16.95 7.98
CA GLY A 171 -19.15 -17.84 8.71
C GLY A 171 -19.69 -17.17 9.97
N HIS A 172 -20.36 -17.94 10.80
CA HIS A 172 -20.83 -17.49 12.10
C HIS A 172 -20.51 -18.51 13.18
N VAL A 173 -20.39 -18.02 14.42
CA VAL A 173 -20.14 -18.89 15.57
C VAL A 173 -21.41 -19.69 15.89
N ASP A 174 -21.34 -21.00 15.81
CA ASP A 174 -22.44 -21.89 16.14
C ASP A 174 -22.42 -22.34 17.63
N GLY A 175 -21.25 -22.40 18.25
CA GLY A 175 -21.11 -22.77 19.66
C GLY A 175 -19.65 -22.84 20.11
N PHE A 176 -19.49 -23.13 21.42
CA PHE A 176 -18.17 -23.29 22.04
C PHE A 176 -18.09 -24.65 22.74
N VAL A 177 -16.94 -25.33 22.62
CA VAL A 177 -16.62 -26.55 23.32
C VAL A 177 -15.22 -26.37 23.97
N GLY A 178 -15.19 -26.09 25.26
CA GLY A 178 -13.97 -25.73 25.97
C GLY A 178 -13.35 -24.46 25.40
N GLU A 179 -12.08 -24.54 24.96
CA GLU A 179 -11.33 -23.42 24.35
C GLU A 179 -11.55 -23.29 22.84
N THR A 180 -12.40 -24.13 22.25
CA THR A 180 -12.60 -24.21 20.81
C THR A 180 -13.97 -23.69 20.43
N ALA A 181 -14.03 -22.78 19.48
CA ALA A 181 -15.26 -22.36 18.86
C ALA A 181 -15.58 -23.26 17.66
N ARG A 182 -16.85 -23.66 17.55
CA ARG A 182 -17.41 -24.26 16.34
C ARG A 182 -18.00 -23.16 15.48
N VAL A 183 -17.53 -23.05 14.26
CA VAL A 183 -17.96 -22.04 13.30
C VAL A 183 -18.59 -22.73 12.09
N MET A 184 -19.82 -22.34 11.74
CA MET A 184 -20.47 -22.72 10.51
C MET A 184 -19.96 -21.82 9.40
N VAL A 185 -19.47 -22.41 8.30
CA VAL A 185 -18.99 -21.67 7.12
C VAL A 185 -20.18 -21.33 6.23
N ASP A 186 -20.47 -20.04 6.08
CA ASP A 186 -21.59 -19.55 5.27
C ASP A 186 -21.21 -19.43 3.78
N ASP A 187 -20.01 -18.87 3.53
CA ASP A 187 -19.49 -18.65 2.19
C ASP A 187 -17.98 -18.90 2.16
N ALA A 188 -17.48 -19.52 1.11
CA ALA A 188 -16.08 -19.82 0.93
C ALA A 188 -15.66 -19.57 -0.52
N ASN A 189 -14.80 -18.56 -0.71
CA ASN A 189 -14.20 -18.27 -2.00
C ASN A 189 -13.01 -19.20 -2.30
N ARG A 190 -12.46 -19.81 -1.27
CA ARG A 190 -11.32 -20.73 -1.31
C ARG A 190 -11.47 -21.79 -0.22
N GLU A 191 -10.71 -22.85 -0.36
CA GLU A 191 -10.61 -23.89 0.66
C GLU A 191 -10.02 -23.33 1.96
N ILE A 192 -10.55 -23.76 3.11
CA ILE A 192 -10.08 -23.35 4.42
C ILE A 192 -9.06 -24.40 4.90
N ASN A 193 -7.87 -23.91 5.29
CA ASN A 193 -6.78 -24.76 5.76
C ASN A 193 -6.58 -24.61 7.27
N GLU A 194 -5.95 -25.63 7.86
CA GLU A 194 -5.43 -25.52 9.21
C GLU A 194 -4.44 -24.36 9.29
N GLY A 195 -4.55 -23.57 10.37
CA GLY A 195 -3.72 -22.37 10.56
C GLY A 195 -4.26 -21.11 9.92
N ASP A 196 -5.31 -21.15 9.10
CA ASP A 196 -6.01 -19.94 8.64
C ASP A 196 -6.50 -19.13 9.84
N ARG A 197 -6.38 -17.80 9.78
CA ARG A 197 -6.69 -16.89 10.89
C ARG A 197 -8.15 -16.48 10.89
N VAL A 198 -8.71 -16.32 12.07
CA VAL A 198 -10.12 -15.96 12.20
C VAL A 198 -10.25 -14.65 12.96
N THR A 199 -11.08 -13.74 12.46
CA THR A 199 -11.39 -12.47 13.12
C THR A 199 -12.90 -12.24 13.15
N PRO A 200 -13.42 -11.48 14.11
CA PRO A 200 -14.78 -10.98 14.03
C PRO A 200 -14.99 -10.25 12.69
N ALA A 201 -16.16 -10.41 12.11
CA ALA A 201 -16.50 -9.69 10.88
C ALA A 201 -16.54 -8.19 11.14
N ALA A 202 -15.81 -7.42 10.35
CA ALA A 202 -15.80 -5.98 10.48
C ALA A 202 -16.84 -5.38 9.51
N ASN A 203 -17.79 -4.64 10.06
CA ASN A 203 -18.71 -3.81 9.28
C ASN A 203 -18.00 -2.56 8.77
N SER A 204 -17.03 -2.72 7.88
CA SER A 204 -16.34 -1.59 7.28
C SER A 204 -16.96 -1.24 5.93
N THR A 205 -17.63 -0.10 5.87
CA THR A 205 -18.04 0.52 4.62
C THR A 205 -16.81 1.21 4.01
N TYR A 206 -16.48 0.88 2.79
CA TYR A 206 -15.41 1.55 2.06
C TYR A 206 -16.01 2.52 1.07
N ASP A 207 -15.55 3.76 1.11
CA ASP A 207 -15.86 4.73 0.06
C ASP A 207 -15.00 4.40 -1.16
N PRO A 208 -15.57 4.12 -2.33
CA PRO A 208 -14.81 3.83 -3.54
C PRO A 208 -14.23 5.11 -4.18
N TYR A 209 -14.62 6.28 -3.72
CA TYR A 209 -14.22 7.56 -4.32
C TYR A 209 -13.24 8.29 -3.42
N TYR A 210 -12.02 8.46 -3.89
CA TYR A 210 -10.99 9.20 -3.18
C TYR A 210 -10.58 10.46 -3.95
N PHE A 211 -10.50 11.57 -3.22
CA PHE A 211 -9.97 12.82 -3.76
C PHE A 211 -8.47 12.88 -3.48
N PRO A 212 -7.63 13.07 -4.51
CA PRO A 212 -6.21 13.22 -4.32
C PRO A 212 -5.88 14.43 -3.43
N SER A 213 -5.02 14.22 -2.45
CA SER A 213 -4.47 15.26 -1.57
C SER A 213 -3.01 14.98 -1.26
N ALA A 214 -2.19 16.02 -1.07
CA ALA A 214 -0.82 15.82 -0.67
C ALA A 214 -0.75 15.08 0.67
N GLY A 215 0.04 14.01 0.72
CA GLY A 215 0.29 13.28 1.96
C GLY A 215 1.23 14.03 2.90
N PRO A 216 1.32 13.63 4.18
CA PRO A 216 2.32 14.16 5.09
C PRO A 216 3.74 13.85 4.59
N ASP A 217 4.72 14.63 5.07
CA ASP A 217 6.12 14.30 4.81
C ASP A 217 6.47 12.99 5.54
N ILE A 218 6.90 12.01 4.78
CA ILE A 218 7.26 10.67 5.27
C ILE A 218 8.79 10.46 5.33
N GLY A 219 9.57 11.50 5.05
CA GLY A 219 11.02 11.42 4.95
C GLY A 219 11.50 10.74 3.67
N THR A 220 12.80 10.77 3.45
CA THR A 220 13.44 10.29 2.20
C THR A 220 13.78 8.81 2.19
N GLU A 221 13.57 8.10 3.29
CA GLU A 221 13.94 6.68 3.43
C GLU A 221 12.88 5.71 2.91
N ASN A 222 11.64 6.20 2.74
CA ASN A 222 10.53 5.35 2.35
C ASN A 222 10.55 5.08 0.85
N ARG A 223 10.43 3.81 0.53
CA ARG A 223 10.50 3.30 -0.85
C ARG A 223 9.33 2.38 -1.13
N ILE A 224 9.04 2.17 -2.40
CA ILE A 224 8.08 1.15 -2.81
C ILE A 224 8.59 -0.21 -2.33
N MET A 225 7.78 -0.87 -1.52
CA MET A 225 8.12 -2.11 -0.84
C MET A 225 7.81 -3.34 -1.69
N ALA A 226 6.68 -3.30 -2.38
CA ALA A 226 6.25 -4.39 -3.25
C ALA A 226 5.37 -3.87 -4.38
N VAL A 227 5.40 -4.57 -5.49
CA VAL A 227 4.55 -4.33 -6.67
C VAL A 227 3.68 -5.56 -6.89
N ARG A 228 2.41 -5.37 -7.18
CA ARG A 228 1.50 -6.46 -7.49
C ARG A 228 1.72 -6.96 -8.91
N ASP A 229 1.63 -8.28 -9.07
CA ASP A 229 1.66 -8.99 -10.36
C ASP A 229 2.95 -8.83 -11.18
N GLY A 230 4.02 -8.26 -10.60
CA GLY A 230 5.30 -8.12 -11.28
C GLY A 230 6.35 -7.36 -10.47
N TYR A 231 7.55 -7.20 -11.05
CA TYR A 231 8.62 -6.38 -10.45
C TYR A 231 8.58 -4.93 -10.94
N ILE A 232 7.87 -4.70 -12.03
CA ILE A 232 7.76 -3.43 -12.73
C ILE A 232 6.29 -3.08 -12.78
N ALA A 233 5.96 -1.90 -12.30
CA ALA A 233 4.61 -1.40 -12.30
C ALA A 233 4.40 -0.42 -13.46
N GLY A 234 3.27 -0.56 -14.13
CA GLY A 234 2.76 0.37 -15.13
C GLY A 234 1.54 1.15 -14.62
N GLY A 235 0.93 1.94 -15.47
CA GLY A 235 -0.27 2.69 -15.10
C GLY A 235 -1.38 1.81 -14.53
N ARG A 236 -1.98 2.24 -13.42
CA ARG A 236 -2.99 1.51 -12.62
C ARG A 236 -2.52 0.27 -11.87
N SER A 237 -1.23 -0.03 -11.85
CA SER A 237 -0.68 -1.07 -10.99
C SER A 237 -0.80 -0.70 -9.52
N ILE A 238 -0.89 -1.70 -8.65
CA ILE A 238 -0.98 -1.52 -7.21
C ILE A 238 0.38 -1.79 -6.59
N VAL A 239 0.77 -0.93 -5.65
CA VAL A 239 2.02 -1.02 -4.91
C VAL A 239 1.77 -0.99 -3.41
N ALA A 240 2.64 -1.62 -2.65
CA ALA A 240 2.64 -1.58 -1.20
C ALA A 240 3.74 -0.64 -0.69
N LEU A 241 3.37 0.17 0.30
CA LEU A 241 4.22 1.20 0.90
C LEU A 241 4.49 0.86 2.37
N PRO A 242 5.73 1.09 2.89
CA PRO A 242 6.10 0.80 4.28
C PRO A 242 5.68 1.91 5.25
N VAL A 243 4.57 2.57 4.97
CA VAL A 243 4.00 3.68 5.75
C VAL A 243 2.50 3.49 5.88
N GLY A 244 1.93 3.89 7.02
CA GLY A 244 0.53 3.69 7.32
C GLY A 244 -0.07 4.80 8.20
N SER A 245 -1.16 4.50 8.87
CA SER A 245 -1.86 5.46 9.73
C SER A 245 -1.01 5.98 10.90
N ARG A 246 -0.02 5.21 11.36
CA ARG A 246 0.95 5.65 12.38
C ARG A 246 1.80 6.82 11.92
N GLN A 247 2.07 6.93 10.63
CA GLN A 247 2.76 8.06 10.01
C GLN A 247 1.79 9.15 9.50
N GLY A 248 0.52 9.07 9.86
CA GLY A 248 -0.50 10.02 9.45
C GLY A 248 -1.03 9.83 8.03
N ILE A 249 -0.72 8.71 7.38
CA ILE A 249 -1.22 8.39 6.04
C ILE A 249 -2.73 8.18 6.08
N ARG A 250 -3.41 8.69 5.09
CA ARG A 250 -4.85 8.52 4.86
C ARG A 250 -5.12 8.13 3.42
N ASN A 251 -6.27 7.50 3.20
CA ASN A 251 -6.75 7.25 1.85
C ASN A 251 -6.93 8.58 1.10
N GLY A 252 -6.52 8.63 -0.17
CA GLY A 252 -6.45 9.84 -0.98
C GLY A 252 -5.10 10.57 -0.94
N ASN A 253 -4.19 10.22 -0.02
CA ASN A 253 -2.87 10.84 -0.01
C ASN A 253 -2.07 10.47 -1.25
N THR A 254 -1.40 11.46 -1.84
CA THR A 254 -0.58 11.31 -3.05
C THR A 254 0.90 11.52 -2.75
N TYR A 255 1.75 10.82 -3.49
CA TYR A 255 3.20 10.93 -3.44
C TYR A 255 3.78 10.86 -4.84
N SER A 256 4.91 11.53 -5.04
CA SER A 256 5.73 11.39 -6.24
C SER A 256 6.70 10.22 -6.08
N ILE A 257 6.97 9.52 -7.17
CA ILE A 257 7.85 8.36 -7.23
C ILE A 257 9.12 8.77 -7.95
N TRP A 258 10.27 8.41 -7.38
CA TRP A 258 11.58 8.77 -7.87
C TRP A 258 12.47 7.55 -7.99
N SER A 259 12.95 7.27 -9.19
CA SER A 259 13.98 6.25 -9.42
C SER A 259 15.32 6.73 -8.90
N PRO A 260 16.07 5.89 -8.16
CA PRO A 260 17.41 6.25 -7.73
C PRO A 260 18.33 6.41 -8.93
N GLY A 261 19.14 7.47 -8.93
CA GLY A 261 20.20 7.65 -9.91
C GLY A 261 21.25 6.55 -9.79
N GLU A 262 21.78 6.10 -10.91
CA GLU A 262 22.86 5.12 -10.94
C GLU A 262 24.21 5.80 -10.69
N THR A 263 25.12 5.10 -10.01
CA THR A 263 26.52 5.51 -9.91
C THR A 263 27.28 4.96 -11.11
N VAL A 264 27.66 5.81 -12.03
CA VAL A 264 28.36 5.44 -13.26
C VAL A 264 29.84 5.79 -13.21
N PRO A 265 30.73 4.98 -13.78
CA PRO A 265 32.15 5.34 -13.88
C PRO A 265 32.36 6.39 -14.98
N ASP A 266 33.06 7.48 -14.67
CA ASP A 266 33.50 8.47 -15.66
C ASP A 266 34.66 7.90 -16.47
N ARG A 267 34.35 7.37 -17.66
CA ARG A 267 35.34 6.82 -18.59
C ARG A 267 36.00 7.87 -19.49
N ILE A 268 35.49 9.09 -19.48
CA ILE A 268 35.92 10.14 -20.42
C ILE A 268 36.80 11.16 -19.69
N GLY A 269 36.42 11.61 -18.50
CA GLY A 269 37.16 12.61 -17.71
C GLY A 269 38.47 12.08 -17.16
N ASN A 270 38.56 10.79 -16.87
CA ASN A 270 39.72 10.17 -16.29
C ASN A 270 40.37 9.19 -17.31
N ARG A 271 41.47 9.62 -17.97
CA ARG A 271 42.26 8.80 -18.85
C ARG A 271 43.19 7.81 -18.10
N ALA A 272 42.88 7.45 -16.89
CA ALA A 272 43.69 6.52 -16.12
C ALA A 272 43.65 5.11 -16.74
N GLU A 273 44.81 4.58 -17.01
CA GLU A 273 45.03 3.28 -17.65
C GLU A 273 44.61 2.08 -16.80
N MET A 274 44.08 2.27 -15.60
CA MET A 274 43.62 1.20 -14.70
C MET A 274 42.14 1.40 -14.35
N ALA A 275 41.30 0.45 -14.78
CA ALA A 275 39.86 0.40 -14.53
C ALA A 275 39.47 0.42 -13.04
N ALA A 276 40.40 0.21 -12.12
CA ALA A 276 40.18 0.22 -10.67
C ALA A 276 40.13 1.62 -10.05
N GLN A 277 40.49 2.68 -10.78
CA GLN A 277 40.59 4.07 -10.30
C GLN A 277 39.70 5.05 -11.08
N LEU A 278 38.66 4.57 -11.76
CA LEU A 278 37.72 5.47 -12.43
C LEU A 278 36.91 6.23 -11.37
N ASP A 279 36.84 7.55 -11.54
CA ASP A 279 35.92 8.36 -10.76
C ASP A 279 34.49 7.89 -11.00
N ARG A 280 33.72 7.82 -9.94
CA ARG A 280 32.31 7.41 -10.01
C ARG A 280 31.46 8.65 -9.80
N VAL A 281 30.52 8.85 -10.71
CA VAL A 281 29.59 9.98 -10.68
C VAL A 281 28.21 9.45 -10.38
N ASP A 282 27.59 10.02 -9.36
CA ASP A 282 26.20 9.70 -9.02
C ASP A 282 25.27 10.51 -9.92
N LEU A 283 24.44 9.84 -10.68
CA LEU A 283 23.40 10.47 -11.48
C LEU A 283 22.26 10.94 -10.57
N PRO A 284 21.56 12.02 -10.93
CA PRO A 284 20.43 12.49 -10.15
C PRO A 284 19.27 11.49 -10.16
N ASN A 285 18.49 11.52 -9.07
CA ASN A 285 17.23 10.79 -9.03
C ASN A 285 16.25 11.36 -10.06
N GLU A 286 15.51 10.49 -10.75
CA GLU A 286 14.52 10.87 -11.76
C GLU A 286 13.09 10.63 -11.27
N ARG A 287 12.21 11.61 -11.49
CA ARG A 287 10.77 11.43 -11.21
C ARG A 287 10.17 10.52 -12.28
N VAL A 288 9.60 9.39 -11.84
CA VAL A 288 9.06 8.35 -12.73
C VAL A 288 7.54 8.33 -12.75
N GLY A 289 6.89 8.86 -11.72
CA GLY A 289 5.43 8.87 -11.67
C GLY A 289 4.85 9.42 -10.37
N ASP A 290 3.53 9.26 -10.23
CA ASP A 290 2.76 9.64 -9.06
C ASP A 290 1.84 8.49 -8.66
N LEU A 291 1.63 8.35 -7.35
CA LEU A 291 0.71 7.37 -6.79
C LEU A 291 -0.29 8.01 -5.83
N MET A 292 -1.41 7.32 -5.62
CA MET A 292 -2.41 7.68 -4.63
C MET A 292 -2.69 6.49 -3.71
N VAL A 293 -2.64 6.74 -2.41
CA VAL A 293 -3.01 5.75 -1.38
C VAL A 293 -4.53 5.56 -1.39
N PHE A 294 -4.99 4.32 -1.50
CA PHE A 294 -6.41 4.00 -1.46
C PHE A 294 -6.79 3.10 -0.28
N ARG A 295 -5.81 2.46 0.35
CA ARG A 295 -6.03 1.63 1.53
C ARG A 295 -4.89 1.81 2.52
N THR A 296 -5.23 2.19 3.75
CA THR A 296 -4.26 2.43 4.82
C THR A 296 -4.48 1.46 5.98
N PHE A 297 -3.40 0.83 6.44
CA PHE A 297 -3.29 0.04 7.66
C PHE A 297 -2.36 0.75 8.64
N GLU A 298 -2.03 0.13 9.77
CA GLU A 298 -1.19 0.77 10.79
C GLU A 298 0.21 1.16 10.29
N ASP A 299 0.93 0.24 9.65
CA ASP A 299 2.31 0.41 9.22
C ASP A 299 2.51 0.23 7.70
N VAL A 300 1.46 -0.15 6.98
CA VAL A 300 1.47 -0.44 5.54
C VAL A 300 0.32 0.29 4.88
N SER A 301 0.52 0.72 3.65
CA SER A 301 -0.56 1.23 2.80
C SER A 301 -0.48 0.65 1.40
N TYR A 302 -1.62 0.52 0.75
CA TYR A 302 -1.71 0.20 -0.67
C TYR A 302 -2.02 1.45 -1.46
N ALA A 303 -1.29 1.61 -2.55
CA ALA A 303 -1.42 2.73 -3.45
C ALA A 303 -1.57 2.27 -4.89
N ILE A 304 -2.28 3.07 -5.68
CA ILE A 304 -2.45 2.88 -7.11
C ILE A 304 -1.57 3.89 -7.87
N LEU A 305 -0.91 3.45 -8.92
CA LEU A 305 -0.16 4.32 -9.81
C LEU A 305 -1.13 5.14 -10.66
N MET A 306 -1.08 6.46 -10.51
CA MET A 306 -1.95 7.39 -11.23
C MET A 306 -1.40 7.73 -12.60
N ARG A 307 -0.12 8.05 -12.64
CA ARG A 307 0.64 8.44 -13.83
C ARG A 307 2.06 7.90 -13.70
N GLY A 308 2.61 7.45 -14.81
CA GLY A 308 4.01 7.10 -14.92
C GLY A 308 4.46 7.33 -16.36
N ALA A 309 5.51 8.12 -16.54
CA ALA A 309 6.20 8.25 -17.81
C ALA A 309 7.20 7.08 -18.02
N LEU A 310 7.66 6.52 -16.91
CA LEU A 310 8.64 5.45 -16.85
C LEU A 310 8.14 4.29 -15.98
N PRO A 311 8.68 3.09 -16.16
CA PRO A 311 8.39 1.95 -15.29
C PRO A 311 8.77 2.23 -13.83
N VAL A 312 7.92 1.84 -12.92
CA VAL A 312 8.13 1.96 -11.46
C VAL A 312 8.61 0.63 -10.90
N HIS A 313 9.63 0.66 -10.05
CA HIS A 313 10.28 -0.53 -9.51
C HIS A 313 10.16 -0.60 -7.99
N VAL A 314 10.30 -1.80 -7.45
CA VAL A 314 10.55 -1.98 -6.02
C VAL A 314 11.85 -1.29 -5.66
N GLY A 315 11.82 -0.46 -4.61
CA GLY A 315 12.97 0.32 -4.17
C GLY A 315 12.98 1.77 -4.66
N ASP A 316 12.08 2.17 -5.54
CA ASP A 316 11.91 3.58 -5.91
C ASP A 316 11.47 4.41 -4.70
N TYR A 317 12.01 5.63 -4.60
CA TYR A 317 11.76 6.54 -3.49
C TYR A 317 10.38 7.18 -3.55
N LEU A 318 9.84 7.41 -2.38
CA LEU A 318 8.61 8.18 -2.20
C LEU A 318 8.95 9.56 -1.67
N LYS A 319 8.44 10.61 -2.33
CA LYS A 319 8.59 11.98 -1.89
C LYS A 319 7.25 12.71 -1.92
N HIS A 320 7.19 13.85 -1.25
CA HIS A 320 6.02 14.73 -1.35
C HIS A 320 5.70 15.01 -2.82
N PRO A 321 4.43 15.13 -3.22
CA PRO A 321 4.05 15.33 -4.63
C PRO A 321 4.69 16.58 -5.25
N ASP A 322 4.94 17.62 -4.45
CA ASP A 322 5.57 18.87 -4.89
C ASP A 322 7.10 18.84 -4.81
N ALA A 323 7.70 17.68 -4.50
CA ALA A 323 9.15 17.57 -4.45
C ALA A 323 9.73 17.84 -5.84
N THR A 324 10.67 18.78 -5.91
CA THR A 324 11.45 19.08 -7.11
C THR A 324 12.77 18.31 -7.06
N THR A 325 13.42 18.15 -8.21
CA THR A 325 14.76 17.58 -8.29
C THR A 325 15.70 18.46 -7.49
N VAL A 326 16.05 18.04 -6.27
CA VAL A 326 17.08 18.71 -5.50
C VAL A 326 18.39 18.07 -5.93
N HIS A 327 19.24 18.83 -6.58
CA HIS A 327 20.65 18.44 -6.73
C HIS A 327 21.23 18.34 -5.32
N VAL A 328 21.48 17.12 -4.87
CA VAL A 328 22.26 16.91 -3.64
C VAL A 328 23.68 17.40 -3.97
N ARG A 329 24.09 18.49 -3.32
CA ARG A 329 25.50 18.94 -3.32
C ARG A 329 26.31 18.06 -2.40
#